data_7fdbb06e2e6c12f60e340fe0d40c8e8b
#
_entry.id   7fdbb06e2e6c12f60e340fe0d40c8e8b
#
_cell.length_a   1.000
_cell.length_b   1.000
_cell.length_c   1.000
_cell.angle_alpha   90.00
_cell.angle_beta   90.00
_cell.angle_gamma   90.00
#
_symmetry.space_group_name_H-M   'P 1'
#
loop_
_entity.id
_entity.type
_entity.pdbx_description
1 polymer ?
#
loop_
_entity_poly.entity_id
_entity_poly.type
_entity_poly.pdbx_seq_one_letter_code
_entity_poly.pdbx_strand_id
1 'polypeptide(L)'
;MRFRRRPEPIDPVARYSSIADALVAYPVLVDEERADEAEALFRGLIAARVAPSVLRHTLLTAVTDHFLAYGHSMIFVQKAFELLDQIGWQEADAVLSPLVPEMVLGTRYDKLPYMRKFLRAWEAAGPDLEALPRSRGTGGFDELGYRRALTDGSPEDAAGALVRTLEAGVPVTAVIDATGRAAAERLARFDIELDLDDTNEWGWLDVTHTLTYLNALRWAWSADPSPQVLRGLFHAAWFVQWTGQFDERNPGPDGGRPGPHPTQDAAEVHRAIVNRDPEAAVALVDGYTGPRAELERSLIRAAAEDHSTAPIMVAHVVKTAQAAVEESRALGGSPGSAEPIAAAARFLASPKRERFVFQSTLEAITTLRGVPKPESDKVRPA
;
A
#
# COMPACT_ATOMS: atom_id res chain seq x y z
N MET A 1 -15.27 -14.56 -2.93
CA MET A 1 -15.19 -14.46 -4.40
C MET A 1 -14.75 -15.81 -4.96
N ARG A 2 -15.57 -16.52 -5.75
CA ARG A 2 -15.13 -17.78 -6.38
C ARG A 2 -14.43 -17.40 -7.68
N PHE A 3 -13.12 -17.38 -7.71
CA PHE A 3 -12.36 -17.37 -8.95
C PHE A 3 -12.73 -18.66 -9.72
N ARG A 4 -13.52 -18.53 -10.75
CA ARG A 4 -13.63 -19.62 -11.72
C ARG A 4 -12.29 -19.67 -12.46
N ARG A 5 -11.47 -20.66 -12.14
CA ARG A 5 -10.27 -20.96 -12.91
C ARG A 5 -10.70 -21.13 -14.37
N ARG A 6 -10.25 -20.24 -15.23
CA ARG A 6 -10.44 -20.43 -16.68
C ARG A 6 -9.57 -21.60 -17.10
N PRO A 7 -10.12 -22.55 -17.85
CA PRO A 7 -9.36 -23.71 -18.32
C PRO A 7 -8.27 -23.31 -19.33
N GLU A 8 -8.48 -22.24 -20.09
CA GLU A 8 -7.61 -21.80 -21.18
C GLU A 8 -7.28 -20.31 -21.06
N PRO A 9 -6.07 -19.87 -21.46
CA PRO A 9 -5.76 -18.45 -21.61
C PRO A 9 -6.67 -17.80 -22.65
N ILE A 10 -6.98 -16.50 -22.46
CA ILE A 10 -7.71 -15.73 -23.46
C ILE A 10 -6.79 -15.43 -24.64
N ASP A 11 -7.23 -15.68 -25.85
CA ASP A 11 -6.46 -15.34 -27.04
C ASP A 11 -6.29 -13.83 -27.19
N PRO A 12 -5.10 -13.35 -27.63
CA PRO A 12 -4.88 -11.96 -27.96
C PRO A 12 -5.83 -11.50 -29.07
N VAL A 13 -6.48 -10.37 -28.87
CA VAL A 13 -7.37 -9.80 -29.88
C VAL A 13 -6.81 -8.50 -30.44
N ALA A 14 -6.47 -8.50 -31.72
CA ALA A 14 -6.12 -7.30 -32.47
C ALA A 14 -7.40 -6.62 -33.02
N ARG A 15 -8.27 -6.12 -32.12
CA ARG A 15 -9.52 -5.44 -32.52
C ARG A 15 -9.35 -3.93 -32.70
N TYR A 16 -8.18 -3.41 -32.45
CA TYR A 16 -7.91 -1.97 -32.49
C TYR A 16 -7.05 -1.64 -33.70
N SER A 17 -7.35 -0.54 -34.33
CA SER A 17 -6.68 -0.09 -35.56
C SER A 17 -5.24 0.36 -35.30
N SER A 18 -4.93 0.74 -34.05
CA SER A 18 -3.60 1.16 -33.62
C SER A 18 -3.35 0.87 -32.13
N ILE A 19 -2.08 0.91 -31.74
CA ILE A 19 -1.69 0.86 -30.31
C ILE A 19 -2.32 2.03 -29.54
N ALA A 20 -2.38 3.23 -30.15
CA ALA A 20 -2.98 4.40 -29.54
C ALA A 20 -4.47 4.17 -29.20
N ASP A 21 -5.24 3.57 -30.14
CA ASP A 21 -6.64 3.24 -29.90
C ASP A 21 -6.79 2.21 -28.78
N ALA A 22 -5.89 1.22 -28.71
CA ALA A 22 -5.88 0.22 -27.65
C ALA A 22 -5.62 0.86 -26.28
N LEU A 23 -4.69 1.81 -26.18
CA LEU A 23 -4.38 2.53 -24.93
C LEU A 23 -5.56 3.38 -24.43
N VAL A 24 -6.30 4.00 -25.35
CA VAL A 24 -7.52 4.75 -25.01
C VAL A 24 -8.64 3.80 -24.56
N ALA A 25 -8.77 2.64 -25.19
CA ALA A 25 -9.84 1.68 -24.89
C ALA A 25 -9.62 0.94 -23.57
N TYR A 26 -8.38 0.69 -23.17
CA TYR A 26 -8.09 -0.13 -21.99
C TYR A 26 -8.71 0.41 -20.69
N PRO A 27 -8.55 1.70 -20.32
CA PRO A 27 -9.19 2.24 -19.11
C PRO A 27 -10.73 2.12 -19.16
N VAL A 28 -11.33 2.29 -20.34
CA VAL A 28 -12.80 2.14 -20.52
C VAL A 28 -13.23 0.71 -20.24
N LEU A 29 -12.49 -0.29 -20.74
CA LEU A 29 -12.78 -1.70 -20.47
C LEU A 29 -12.64 -2.03 -18.98
N VAL A 30 -11.67 -1.41 -18.30
CA VAL A 30 -11.50 -1.57 -16.84
C VAL A 30 -12.70 -0.96 -16.11
N ASP A 31 -13.13 0.26 -16.48
CA ASP A 31 -14.27 0.93 -15.82
C ASP A 31 -15.60 0.20 -16.06
N GLU A 32 -15.80 -0.35 -17.24
CA GLU A 32 -16.98 -1.16 -17.61
C GLU A 32 -16.96 -2.60 -17.09
N GLU A 33 -15.93 -3.01 -16.33
CA GLU A 33 -15.75 -4.36 -15.78
C GLU A 33 -15.68 -5.47 -16.84
N ARG A 34 -15.20 -5.17 -18.04
CA ARG A 34 -15.08 -6.07 -19.18
C ARG A 34 -13.77 -6.85 -19.13
N ALA A 35 -13.62 -7.71 -18.15
CA ALA A 35 -12.36 -8.37 -17.81
C ALA A 35 -11.75 -9.17 -18.99
N ASP A 36 -12.58 -9.96 -19.69
CA ASP A 36 -12.10 -10.80 -20.78
C ASP A 36 -11.57 -9.97 -21.96
N GLU A 37 -12.23 -8.86 -22.26
CA GLU A 37 -11.82 -7.97 -23.33
C GLU A 37 -10.60 -7.13 -22.96
N ALA A 38 -10.52 -6.67 -21.73
CA ALA A 38 -9.35 -5.98 -21.21
C ALA A 38 -8.11 -6.90 -21.21
N GLU A 39 -8.26 -8.16 -20.81
CA GLU A 39 -7.17 -9.14 -20.83
C GLU A 39 -6.75 -9.45 -22.28
N ALA A 40 -7.70 -9.70 -23.20
CA ALA A 40 -7.41 -9.96 -24.59
C ALA A 40 -6.67 -8.78 -25.26
N LEU A 41 -7.11 -7.54 -24.98
CA LEU A 41 -6.44 -6.34 -25.45
C LEU A 41 -5.01 -6.26 -24.92
N PHE A 42 -4.83 -6.43 -23.61
CA PHE A 42 -3.51 -6.31 -22.97
C PHE A 42 -2.54 -7.39 -23.47
N ARG A 43 -2.99 -8.62 -23.64
CA ARG A 43 -2.23 -9.69 -24.30
C ARG A 43 -1.86 -9.32 -25.73
N GLY A 44 -2.77 -8.66 -26.45
CA GLY A 44 -2.50 -8.12 -27.79
C GLY A 44 -1.35 -7.11 -27.80
N LEU A 45 -1.28 -6.22 -26.80
CA LEU A 45 -0.17 -5.27 -26.63
C LEU A 45 1.17 -5.99 -26.38
N ILE A 46 1.15 -7.01 -25.52
CA ILE A 46 2.34 -7.83 -25.25
C ILE A 46 2.79 -8.57 -26.53
N ALA A 47 1.87 -9.22 -27.23
CA ALA A 47 2.15 -9.94 -28.49
C ALA A 47 2.69 -9.02 -29.59
N ALA A 48 2.22 -7.77 -29.64
CA ALA A 48 2.74 -6.71 -30.52
C ALA A 48 4.10 -6.18 -30.08
N ARG A 49 4.68 -6.68 -28.98
CA ARG A 49 5.96 -6.25 -28.40
C ARG A 49 6.02 -4.77 -28.10
N VAL A 50 4.93 -4.24 -27.57
CA VAL A 50 4.87 -2.87 -27.09
C VAL A 50 5.91 -2.68 -25.98
N ALA A 51 6.55 -1.50 -25.95
CA ALA A 51 7.61 -1.23 -25.00
C ALA A 51 7.13 -1.41 -23.54
N PRO A 52 7.97 -1.95 -22.64
CA PRO A 52 7.63 -2.11 -21.22
C PRO A 52 7.09 -0.85 -20.53
N SER A 53 7.63 0.32 -20.90
CA SER A 53 7.15 1.62 -20.39
C SER A 53 5.70 1.92 -20.76
N VAL A 54 5.26 1.51 -21.95
CA VAL A 54 3.87 1.70 -22.39
C VAL A 54 2.95 0.73 -21.67
N LEU A 55 3.33 -0.56 -21.51
CA LEU A 55 2.58 -1.54 -20.73
C LEU A 55 2.41 -1.06 -19.28
N ARG A 56 3.49 -0.52 -18.71
CA ARG A 56 3.46 0.05 -17.35
C ARG A 56 2.52 1.23 -17.25
N HIS A 57 2.63 2.21 -18.11
CA HIS A 57 1.74 3.37 -18.15
C HIS A 57 0.26 2.95 -18.25
N THR A 58 -0.04 1.97 -19.09
CA THR A 58 -1.39 1.43 -19.26
C THR A 58 -1.95 0.88 -17.96
N LEU A 59 -1.17 0.04 -17.24
CA LEU A 59 -1.62 -0.53 -15.97
C LEU A 59 -1.69 0.53 -14.87
N LEU A 60 -0.68 1.42 -14.78
CA LEU A 60 -0.66 2.49 -13.78
C LEU A 60 -1.83 3.45 -13.95
N THR A 61 -2.21 3.81 -15.16
CA THR A 61 -3.40 4.63 -15.43
C THR A 61 -4.65 3.99 -14.85
N ALA A 62 -4.87 2.69 -15.10
CA ALA A 62 -6.03 1.98 -14.60
C ALA A 62 -6.07 1.90 -13.06
N VAL A 63 -4.95 1.60 -12.41
CA VAL A 63 -4.91 1.44 -10.94
C VAL A 63 -4.93 2.76 -10.18
N THR A 64 -4.63 3.89 -10.84
CA THR A 64 -4.69 5.23 -10.25
C THR A 64 -5.99 5.97 -10.56
N ASP A 65 -6.73 5.55 -11.58
CA ASP A 65 -8.05 6.12 -11.87
C ASP A 65 -9.05 5.77 -10.76
N HIS A 66 -9.00 4.53 -10.30
CA HIS A 66 -9.72 4.04 -9.14
C HIS A 66 -8.74 3.57 -8.07
N PHE A 67 -9.14 3.67 -6.81
CA PHE A 67 -8.42 3.07 -5.70
C PHE A 67 -8.75 1.58 -5.62
N LEU A 68 -8.18 0.79 -6.55
CA LEU A 68 -8.55 -0.61 -6.76
C LEU A 68 -8.02 -1.52 -5.65
N ALA A 69 -8.88 -2.43 -5.20
CA ALA A 69 -8.56 -3.52 -4.27
C ALA A 69 -7.77 -3.04 -3.03
N TYR A 70 -8.15 -1.87 -2.47
CA TYR A 70 -7.49 -1.28 -1.31
C TYR A 70 -6.00 -0.98 -1.53
N GLY A 71 -5.66 -0.59 -2.77
CA GLY A 71 -4.29 -0.31 -3.18
C GLY A 71 -3.45 -1.52 -3.56
N HIS A 72 -3.96 -2.76 -3.42
CA HIS A 72 -3.23 -3.97 -3.79
C HIS A 72 -2.86 -3.99 -5.27
N SER A 73 -3.74 -3.50 -6.15
CA SER A 73 -3.47 -3.50 -7.59
C SER A 73 -2.20 -2.71 -7.95
N MET A 74 -1.95 -1.56 -7.29
CA MET A 74 -0.69 -0.80 -7.46
C MET A 74 0.52 -1.61 -7.01
N ILE A 75 0.43 -2.28 -5.85
CA ILE A 75 1.51 -3.10 -5.31
C ILE A 75 1.80 -4.29 -6.24
N PHE A 76 0.77 -4.93 -6.79
CA PHE A 76 0.94 -6.03 -7.74
C PHE A 76 1.61 -5.59 -9.03
N VAL A 77 1.25 -4.41 -9.57
CA VAL A 77 1.93 -3.83 -10.74
C VAL A 77 3.40 -3.63 -10.43
N GLN A 78 3.76 -2.97 -9.32
CA GLN A 78 5.15 -2.78 -8.91
C GLN A 78 5.90 -4.12 -8.91
N LYS A 79 5.42 -5.09 -8.15
CA LYS A 79 6.13 -6.37 -7.94
C LYS A 79 6.21 -7.23 -9.20
N ALA A 80 5.22 -7.14 -10.09
CA ALA A 80 5.26 -7.82 -11.39
C ALA A 80 6.33 -7.23 -12.32
N PHE A 81 6.48 -5.91 -12.37
CA PHE A 81 7.53 -5.26 -13.16
C PHE A 81 8.92 -5.53 -12.58
N GLU A 82 9.10 -5.43 -11.26
CA GLU A 82 10.35 -5.81 -10.59
C GLU A 82 10.71 -7.28 -10.84
N LEU A 83 9.73 -8.18 -10.86
CA LEU A 83 9.94 -9.59 -11.18
C LEU A 83 10.41 -9.76 -12.63
N LEU A 84 9.75 -9.11 -13.60
CA LEU A 84 10.12 -9.20 -15.02
C LEU A 84 11.53 -8.65 -15.30
N ASP A 85 11.95 -7.63 -14.57
CA ASP A 85 13.33 -7.11 -14.67
C ASP A 85 14.38 -8.12 -14.18
N GLN A 86 13.98 -9.07 -13.33
CA GLN A 86 14.86 -10.14 -12.83
C GLN A 86 14.83 -11.40 -13.71
N ILE A 87 13.64 -11.86 -14.12
CA ILE A 87 13.47 -13.14 -14.84
C ILE A 87 13.46 -12.99 -16.36
N GLY A 88 13.30 -11.75 -16.86
CA GLY A 88 13.26 -11.41 -18.28
C GLY A 88 11.86 -11.15 -18.82
N TRP A 89 11.81 -10.23 -19.79
CA TRP A 89 10.57 -9.72 -20.40
C TRP A 89 9.88 -10.70 -21.36
N GLN A 90 10.52 -11.81 -21.72
CA GLN A 90 9.88 -12.92 -22.43
C GLN A 90 8.74 -13.55 -21.62
N GLU A 91 8.75 -13.40 -20.30
CA GLU A 91 7.71 -13.91 -19.39
C GLU A 91 6.55 -12.92 -19.18
N ALA A 92 6.53 -11.78 -19.91
CA ALA A 92 5.56 -10.70 -19.67
C ALA A 92 4.10 -11.16 -19.72
N ASP A 93 3.74 -12.06 -20.66
CA ASP A 93 2.38 -12.56 -20.78
C ASP A 93 1.98 -13.40 -19.55
N ALA A 94 2.87 -14.26 -19.09
CA ALA A 94 2.62 -15.11 -17.93
C ALA A 94 2.50 -14.31 -16.62
N VAL A 95 3.23 -13.18 -16.50
CA VAL A 95 3.28 -12.38 -15.28
C VAL A 95 2.22 -11.27 -15.27
N LEU A 96 2.04 -10.53 -16.36
CA LEU A 96 1.19 -9.34 -16.38
C LEU A 96 -0.27 -9.65 -16.74
N SER A 97 -0.53 -10.61 -17.66
CA SER A 97 -1.90 -10.86 -18.08
C SER A 97 -2.84 -11.33 -16.97
N PRO A 98 -2.40 -12.16 -16.00
CA PRO A 98 -3.22 -12.52 -14.84
C PRO A 98 -3.60 -11.34 -13.93
N LEU A 99 -2.86 -10.23 -13.95
CA LEU A 99 -3.19 -9.05 -13.17
C LEU A 99 -4.39 -8.29 -13.73
N VAL A 100 -4.65 -8.39 -15.04
CA VAL A 100 -5.74 -7.64 -15.69
C VAL A 100 -7.10 -7.96 -15.09
N PRO A 101 -7.57 -9.23 -15.02
CA PRO A 101 -8.84 -9.53 -14.38
C PRO A 101 -8.88 -9.16 -12.89
N GLU A 102 -7.75 -9.22 -12.16
CA GLU A 102 -7.66 -8.76 -10.78
C GLU A 102 -7.92 -7.26 -10.67
N MET A 103 -7.39 -6.45 -11.61
CA MET A 103 -7.64 -5.01 -11.64
C MET A 103 -9.08 -4.70 -12.04
N VAL A 104 -9.56 -5.32 -13.11
CA VAL A 104 -10.91 -5.06 -13.66
C VAL A 104 -12.00 -5.41 -12.66
N LEU A 105 -11.84 -6.53 -11.94
CA LEU A 105 -12.80 -7.01 -10.94
C LEU A 105 -12.48 -6.55 -9.51
N GLY A 106 -11.41 -5.76 -9.35
CA GLY A 106 -11.01 -5.19 -8.07
C GLY A 106 -12.09 -4.25 -7.52
N THR A 107 -12.32 -4.31 -6.21
CA THR A 107 -13.24 -3.38 -5.55
C THR A 107 -12.76 -1.94 -5.76
N ARG A 108 -13.64 -1.08 -6.22
CA ARG A 108 -13.39 0.35 -6.40
C ARG A 108 -13.63 1.07 -5.08
N TYR A 109 -12.58 1.16 -4.27
CA TYR A 109 -12.68 1.72 -2.92
C TYR A 109 -13.02 3.20 -2.93
N ASP A 110 -12.61 3.95 -3.97
CA ASP A 110 -13.02 5.34 -4.21
C ASP A 110 -14.54 5.54 -4.28
N LYS A 111 -15.30 4.51 -4.69
CA LYS A 111 -16.77 4.55 -4.73
C LYS A 111 -17.45 4.18 -3.41
N LEU A 112 -16.70 3.73 -2.40
CA LEU A 112 -17.28 3.33 -1.11
C LEU A 112 -17.62 4.53 -0.21
N PRO A 113 -18.65 4.39 0.65
CA PRO A 113 -19.17 5.52 1.44
C PRO A 113 -18.14 6.23 2.30
N TYR A 114 -17.19 5.51 2.89
CA TYR A 114 -16.21 6.07 3.79
C TYR A 114 -15.14 6.92 3.08
N MET A 115 -14.93 6.74 1.78
CA MET A 115 -14.05 7.60 0.97
C MET A 115 -14.71 8.90 0.51
N ARG A 116 -16.04 8.98 0.50
CA ARG A 116 -16.77 10.13 -0.08
C ARG A 116 -16.39 11.47 0.54
N LYS A 117 -16.03 11.52 1.82
CA LYS A 117 -15.61 12.77 2.47
C LYS A 117 -14.31 13.28 1.86
N PHE A 118 -13.33 12.40 1.69
CA PHE A 118 -12.04 12.77 1.11
C PHE A 118 -12.18 13.14 -0.37
N LEU A 119 -12.95 12.38 -1.15
CA LEU A 119 -13.20 12.70 -2.55
C LEU A 119 -13.85 14.09 -2.73
N ARG A 120 -14.83 14.43 -1.90
CA ARG A 120 -15.40 15.78 -1.92
C ARG A 120 -14.38 16.85 -1.52
N ALA A 121 -13.52 16.58 -0.55
CA ALA A 121 -12.46 17.50 -0.16
C ALA A 121 -11.43 17.67 -1.30
N TRP A 122 -11.09 16.61 -2.01
CA TRP A 122 -10.24 16.67 -3.18
C TRP A 122 -10.90 17.44 -4.32
N GLU A 123 -12.17 17.16 -4.68
CA GLU A 123 -12.93 17.90 -5.69
C GLU A 123 -13.03 19.37 -5.34
N ALA A 124 -13.29 19.71 -4.07
CA ALA A 124 -13.36 21.09 -3.59
C ALA A 124 -11.99 21.79 -3.65
N ALA A 125 -10.90 21.08 -3.44
CA ALA A 125 -9.53 21.61 -3.60
C ALA A 125 -9.16 21.86 -5.07
N GLY A 126 -9.84 21.19 -6.02
CA GLY A 126 -9.79 21.45 -7.45
C GLY A 126 -8.41 21.33 -8.12
N PRO A 127 -7.60 20.28 -7.84
CA PRO A 127 -6.26 20.21 -8.37
C PRO A 127 -6.23 20.03 -9.88
N ASP A 128 -5.44 20.85 -10.56
CA ASP A 128 -5.09 20.63 -11.97
C ASP A 128 -3.88 19.70 -12.07
N LEU A 129 -4.16 18.38 -12.16
CA LEU A 129 -3.12 17.36 -12.18
C LEU A 129 -2.15 17.50 -13.36
N GLU A 130 -2.57 18.12 -14.48
CA GLU A 130 -1.72 18.38 -15.63
C GLU A 130 -0.76 19.54 -15.39
N ALA A 131 -1.16 20.51 -14.59
CA ALA A 131 -0.36 21.70 -14.29
C ALA A 131 0.58 21.47 -13.09
N LEU A 132 0.14 20.72 -12.06
CA LEU A 132 0.89 20.52 -10.82
C LEU A 132 2.33 20.02 -11.01
N PRO A 133 2.64 19.02 -11.85
CA PRO A 133 4.02 18.54 -12.04
C PRO A 133 4.95 19.57 -12.68
N ARG A 134 4.39 20.59 -13.33
CA ARG A 134 5.14 21.66 -14.00
C ARG A 134 5.42 22.86 -13.13
N SER A 135 4.76 22.93 -11.97
CA SER A 135 4.97 24.00 -11.00
C SER A 135 6.41 23.97 -10.49
N ARG A 136 7.14 25.07 -10.64
CA ARG A 136 8.51 25.24 -10.14
C ARG A 136 8.54 26.41 -9.19
N GLY A 137 8.05 26.19 -7.98
CA GLY A 137 8.13 27.18 -6.93
C GLY A 137 9.51 27.20 -6.27
N THR A 138 9.84 28.33 -5.65
CA THR A 138 11.03 28.49 -4.81
C THR A 138 10.67 28.57 -3.32
N GLY A 139 9.41 28.27 -2.98
CA GLY A 139 8.89 28.31 -1.61
C GLY A 139 9.51 27.24 -0.72
N GLY A 140 9.75 27.57 0.55
CA GLY A 140 10.15 26.59 1.54
C GLY A 140 9.03 25.54 1.76
N PHE A 141 9.40 24.28 1.91
CA PHE A 141 8.46 23.23 2.24
C PHE A 141 8.28 23.12 3.77
N ASP A 142 7.09 23.47 4.27
CA ASP A 142 6.70 23.17 5.65
C ASP A 142 6.28 21.71 5.75
N GLU A 143 7.28 20.82 5.80
CA GLU A 143 7.06 19.38 5.89
C GLU A 143 6.26 18.99 7.15
N LEU A 144 6.56 19.63 8.28
CA LEU A 144 5.89 19.32 9.54
C LEU A 144 4.40 19.71 9.50
N GLY A 145 4.09 20.89 8.99
CA GLY A 145 2.70 21.33 8.80
C GLY A 145 1.95 20.45 7.83
N TYR A 146 2.60 20.02 6.74
CA TYR A 146 2.03 19.07 5.78
C TYR A 146 1.74 17.71 6.44
N ARG A 147 2.71 17.12 7.15
CA ARG A 147 2.53 15.82 7.85
C ARG A 147 1.38 15.91 8.85
N ARG A 148 1.31 16.97 9.67
CA ARG A 148 0.22 17.18 10.64
C ARG A 148 -1.15 17.28 9.97
N ALA A 149 -1.24 17.92 8.81
CA ALA A 149 -2.50 17.96 8.07
C ALA A 149 -2.96 16.54 7.65
N LEU A 150 -2.03 15.64 7.35
CA LEU A 150 -2.34 14.26 7.02
C LEU A 150 -2.64 13.40 8.25
N THR A 151 -1.90 13.58 9.35
CA THR A 151 -2.02 12.72 10.53
C THR A 151 -3.12 13.15 11.48
N ASP A 152 -3.31 14.45 11.67
CA ASP A 152 -4.17 15.01 12.70
C ASP A 152 -5.33 15.86 12.12
N GLY A 153 -5.29 16.16 10.81
CA GLY A 153 -6.26 17.03 10.14
C GLY A 153 -7.52 16.32 9.67
N SER A 154 -8.47 17.14 9.24
CA SER A 154 -9.67 16.69 8.53
C SER A 154 -9.34 16.21 7.11
N PRO A 155 -10.26 15.53 6.40
CA PRO A 155 -10.10 15.25 4.97
C PRO A 155 -9.81 16.50 4.13
N GLU A 156 -10.44 17.63 4.48
CA GLU A 156 -10.26 18.94 3.83
C GLU A 156 -8.86 19.50 4.08
N ASP A 157 -8.35 19.37 5.31
CA ASP A 157 -6.99 19.79 5.65
C ASP A 157 -5.96 18.98 4.88
N ALA A 158 -6.10 17.67 4.82
CA ALA A 158 -5.19 16.77 4.11
C ALA A 158 -5.18 17.04 2.60
N ALA A 159 -6.36 17.09 1.96
CA ALA A 159 -6.47 17.36 0.53
C ALA A 159 -5.95 18.77 0.19
N GLY A 160 -6.33 19.78 0.97
CA GLY A 160 -5.90 21.15 0.76
C GLY A 160 -4.40 21.35 1.01
N ALA A 161 -3.80 20.69 2.01
CA ALA A 161 -2.35 20.74 2.24
C ALA A 161 -1.58 20.14 1.06
N LEU A 162 -2.03 19.00 0.53
CA LEU A 162 -1.41 18.36 -0.62
C LEU A 162 -1.45 19.28 -1.85
N VAL A 163 -2.63 19.84 -2.18
CA VAL A 163 -2.77 20.74 -3.34
C VAL A 163 -1.88 21.97 -3.18
N ARG A 164 -1.98 22.68 -2.05
CA ARG A 164 -1.16 23.89 -1.82
C ARG A 164 0.35 23.62 -1.88
N THR A 165 0.77 22.46 -1.37
CA THR A 165 2.20 22.08 -1.38
C THR A 165 2.68 21.87 -2.82
N LEU A 166 1.89 21.17 -3.65
CA LEU A 166 2.22 20.93 -5.05
C LEU A 166 2.15 22.24 -5.89
N GLU A 167 1.14 23.08 -5.66
CA GLU A 167 1.01 24.40 -6.33
C GLU A 167 2.13 25.35 -5.95
N ALA A 168 2.66 25.27 -4.72
CA ALA A 168 3.86 26.03 -4.31
C ALA A 168 5.12 25.55 -5.03
N GLY A 169 5.05 24.49 -5.83
CA GLY A 169 6.14 23.94 -6.63
C GLY A 169 7.12 23.08 -5.84
N VAL A 170 6.70 22.54 -4.68
CA VAL A 170 7.50 21.55 -3.97
C VAL A 170 7.62 20.29 -4.86
N PRO A 171 8.84 19.75 -5.04
CA PRO A 171 9.02 18.56 -5.86
C PRO A 171 8.14 17.40 -5.38
N VAL A 172 7.47 16.71 -6.30
CA VAL A 172 6.58 15.57 -5.97
C VAL A 172 7.33 14.51 -5.16
N THR A 173 8.60 14.27 -5.44
CA THR A 173 9.44 13.35 -4.65
C THR A 173 9.55 13.76 -3.18
N ALA A 174 9.71 15.05 -2.89
CA ALA A 174 9.74 15.54 -1.51
C ALA A 174 8.38 15.41 -0.81
N VAL A 175 7.30 15.58 -1.56
CA VAL A 175 5.93 15.34 -1.03
C VAL A 175 5.69 13.85 -0.76
N ILE A 176 6.18 12.96 -1.64
CA ILE A 176 6.16 11.51 -1.42
C ILE A 176 6.98 11.14 -0.16
N ASP A 177 8.16 11.76 0.03
CA ASP A 177 8.99 11.54 1.22
C ASP A 177 8.26 11.93 2.51
N ALA A 178 7.63 13.10 2.53
CA ALA A 178 6.86 13.58 3.67
C ALA A 178 5.62 12.71 3.94
N THR A 179 4.92 12.26 2.88
CA THR A 179 3.79 11.34 3.01
C THR A 179 4.24 9.99 3.54
N GLY A 180 5.44 9.51 3.16
CA GLY A 180 6.03 8.27 3.67
C GLY A 180 6.34 8.31 5.16
N ARG A 181 6.86 9.44 5.63
CA ARG A 181 7.05 9.67 7.07
C ARG A 181 5.72 9.73 7.82
N ALA A 182 4.72 10.40 7.25
CA ALA A 182 3.38 10.42 7.82
C ALA A 182 2.74 9.00 7.87
N ALA A 183 2.97 8.17 6.85
CA ALA A 183 2.53 6.77 6.84
C ALA A 183 3.25 5.94 7.91
N ALA A 184 4.56 6.11 8.09
CA ALA A 184 5.31 5.46 9.15
C ALA A 184 4.84 5.90 10.54
N GLU A 185 4.59 7.20 10.72
CA GLU A 185 4.02 7.76 11.95
C GLU A 185 2.65 7.15 12.26
N ARG A 186 1.81 6.94 11.23
CA ARG A 186 0.50 6.29 11.39
C ARG A 186 0.62 4.84 11.89
N LEU A 187 1.56 4.07 11.36
CA LEU A 187 1.84 2.73 11.87
C LEU A 187 2.32 2.76 13.32
N ALA A 188 3.15 3.75 13.67
CA ALA A 188 3.67 3.91 15.03
C ALA A 188 2.60 4.31 16.05
N ARG A 189 1.53 4.99 15.62
CA ARG A 189 0.42 5.44 16.48
C ARG A 189 -0.73 4.43 16.59
N PHE A 190 -0.72 3.36 15.80
CA PHE A 190 -1.83 2.39 15.75
C PHE A 190 -2.11 1.79 17.13
N ASP A 191 -3.38 1.78 17.53
CA ASP A 191 -3.84 1.15 18.78
C ASP A 191 -3.89 -0.38 18.61
N ILE A 192 -2.95 -1.07 19.25
CA ILE A 192 -2.81 -2.53 19.16
C ILE A 192 -4.06 -3.25 19.69
N GLU A 193 -4.74 -2.67 20.67
CA GLU A 193 -5.95 -3.26 21.25
C GLU A 193 -7.09 -3.37 20.23
N LEU A 194 -7.12 -2.48 19.23
CA LEU A 194 -8.10 -2.56 18.13
C LEU A 194 -7.94 -3.84 17.29
N ASP A 195 -6.70 -4.32 17.11
CA ASP A 195 -6.49 -5.57 16.37
C ASP A 195 -6.89 -6.81 17.18
N LEU A 196 -6.89 -6.70 18.51
CA LEU A 196 -7.25 -7.78 19.42
C LEU A 196 -8.76 -7.83 19.73
N ASP A 197 -9.49 -6.74 19.47
CA ASP A 197 -10.94 -6.67 19.64
C ASP A 197 -11.64 -7.48 18.54
N ASP A 198 -12.33 -8.56 18.91
CA ASP A 198 -13.02 -9.47 18.00
C ASP A 198 -14.33 -8.88 17.43
N THR A 199 -14.81 -7.80 18.00
CA THR A 199 -15.98 -7.04 17.50
C THR A 199 -15.61 -6.02 16.44
N ASN A 200 -14.32 -5.74 16.24
CA ASN A 200 -13.79 -4.78 15.29
C ASN A 200 -13.30 -5.48 14.02
N GLU A 201 -13.72 -4.97 12.84
CA GLU A 201 -13.28 -5.50 11.55
C GLU A 201 -11.94 -4.93 11.08
N TRP A 202 -11.53 -3.77 11.63
CA TRP A 202 -10.31 -3.05 11.26
C TRP A 202 -9.12 -3.48 12.12
N GLY A 203 -7.91 -3.34 11.60
CA GLY A 203 -6.72 -3.72 12.33
C GLY A 203 -5.42 -3.41 11.60
N TRP A 204 -4.36 -4.12 11.96
CA TRP A 204 -3.03 -3.96 11.36
C TRP A 204 -3.04 -4.01 9.83
N LEU A 205 -3.91 -4.85 9.23
CA LEU A 205 -3.99 -4.96 7.78
C LEU A 205 -4.33 -3.62 7.12
N ASP A 206 -5.19 -2.83 7.76
CA ASP A 206 -5.61 -1.54 7.21
C ASP A 206 -4.48 -0.51 7.28
N VAL A 207 -3.86 -0.38 8.44
CA VAL A 207 -2.81 0.63 8.66
C VAL A 207 -1.53 0.32 7.89
N THR A 208 -1.15 -0.95 7.76
CA THR A 208 0.06 -1.33 6.98
C THR A 208 -0.03 -0.94 5.51
N HIS A 209 -1.24 -0.79 4.96
CA HIS A 209 -1.42 -0.33 3.59
C HIS A 209 -0.99 1.11 3.37
N THR A 210 -0.97 1.97 4.39
CA THR A 210 -0.48 3.34 4.25
C THR A 210 0.95 3.35 3.74
N LEU A 211 1.81 2.53 4.33
CA LEU A 211 3.22 2.44 3.97
C LEU A 211 3.45 1.63 2.69
N THR A 212 2.77 0.48 2.55
CA THR A 212 3.01 -0.40 1.40
C THR A 212 2.44 0.17 0.10
N TYR A 213 1.32 0.89 0.16
CA TYR A 213 0.79 1.61 -1.00
C TYR A 213 1.69 2.79 -1.39
N LEU A 214 2.17 3.56 -0.41
CA LEU A 214 3.07 4.67 -0.70
C LEU A 214 4.38 4.19 -1.32
N ASN A 215 4.93 3.08 -0.86
CA ASN A 215 6.13 2.48 -1.47
C ASN A 215 5.89 2.12 -2.94
N ALA A 216 4.75 1.52 -3.26
CA ALA A 216 4.38 1.22 -4.64
C ALA A 216 4.17 2.51 -5.47
N LEU A 217 3.59 3.55 -4.89
CA LEU A 217 3.44 4.85 -5.53
C LEU A 217 4.79 5.52 -5.81
N ARG A 218 5.75 5.46 -4.88
CA ARG A 218 7.11 5.97 -5.08
C ARG A 218 7.78 5.32 -6.29
N TRP A 219 7.68 3.98 -6.36
CA TRP A 219 8.17 3.24 -7.53
C TRP A 219 7.45 3.69 -8.81
N ALA A 220 6.12 3.79 -8.77
CA ALA A 220 5.31 4.21 -9.91
C ALA A 220 5.71 5.61 -10.40
N TRP A 221 5.87 6.57 -9.49
CA TRP A 221 6.30 7.93 -9.84
C TRP A 221 7.71 7.97 -10.41
N SER A 222 8.63 7.20 -9.86
CA SER A 222 10.00 7.09 -10.39
C SER A 222 10.03 6.51 -11.82
N ALA A 223 9.12 5.59 -12.10
CA ALA A 223 9.07 4.86 -13.37
C ALA A 223 8.19 5.52 -14.44
N ASP A 224 7.19 6.31 -14.01
CA ASP A 224 6.22 7.00 -14.86
C ASP A 224 5.71 8.28 -14.18
N PRO A 225 6.46 9.40 -14.22
CA PRO A 225 6.06 10.65 -13.58
C PRO A 225 4.97 11.38 -14.40
N SER A 226 3.78 10.79 -14.41
CA SER A 226 2.61 11.27 -15.16
C SER A 226 1.53 11.85 -14.23
N PRO A 227 0.62 12.71 -14.77
CA PRO A 227 -0.54 13.21 -14.04
C PRO A 227 -1.42 12.08 -13.48
N GLN A 228 -1.52 10.96 -14.20
CA GLN A 228 -2.26 9.78 -13.79
C GLN A 228 -1.66 9.17 -12.53
N VAL A 229 -0.33 9.00 -12.49
CA VAL A 229 0.36 8.49 -11.28
C VAL A 229 0.28 9.49 -10.14
N LEU A 230 0.31 10.80 -10.42
CA LEU A 230 0.14 11.83 -9.39
C LEU A 230 -1.20 11.70 -8.64
N ARG A 231 -2.26 11.25 -9.30
CA ARG A 231 -3.55 10.94 -8.65
C ARG A 231 -3.37 9.95 -7.49
N GLY A 232 -2.49 8.97 -7.63
CA GLY A 232 -2.18 8.02 -6.58
C GLY A 232 -1.66 8.65 -5.27
N LEU A 233 -1.04 9.85 -5.34
CA LEU A 233 -0.59 10.56 -4.15
C LEU A 233 -1.77 11.08 -3.31
N PHE A 234 -2.89 11.44 -3.94
CA PHE A 234 -4.13 11.78 -3.22
C PHE A 234 -4.71 10.57 -2.49
N HIS A 235 -4.65 9.38 -3.11
CA HIS A 235 -5.05 8.14 -2.43
C HIS A 235 -4.12 7.82 -1.25
N ALA A 236 -2.80 8.03 -1.38
CA ALA A 236 -1.86 7.83 -0.27
C ALA A 236 -2.14 8.80 0.88
N ALA A 237 -2.38 10.08 0.59
CA ALA A 237 -2.74 11.09 1.58
C ALA A 237 -4.04 10.73 2.30
N TRP A 238 -5.06 10.25 1.55
CA TRP A 238 -6.29 9.75 2.13
C TRP A 238 -6.05 8.57 3.08
N PHE A 239 -5.22 7.61 2.71
CA PHE A 239 -4.92 6.47 3.58
C PHE A 239 -4.36 6.92 4.94
N VAL A 240 -3.39 7.82 4.90
CA VAL A 240 -2.79 8.36 6.13
C VAL A 240 -3.84 9.08 6.96
N GLN A 241 -4.67 9.94 6.34
CA GLN A 241 -5.70 10.70 7.03
C GLN A 241 -6.79 9.77 7.61
N TRP A 242 -7.33 8.86 6.80
CA TRP A 242 -8.46 8.01 7.18
C TRP A 242 -8.10 7.03 8.30
N THR A 243 -6.89 6.46 8.28
CA THR A 243 -6.44 5.51 9.30
C THR A 243 -6.16 6.14 10.65
N GLY A 244 -6.22 7.48 10.77
CA GLY A 244 -6.12 8.20 12.03
C GLY A 244 -7.18 7.84 13.07
N GLN A 245 -8.33 7.32 12.63
CA GLN A 245 -9.35 6.81 13.52
C GLN A 245 -8.91 5.58 14.36
N PHE A 246 -7.80 4.96 13.99
CA PHE A 246 -7.23 3.78 14.64
C PHE A 246 -6.04 4.10 15.54
N ASP A 247 -5.73 5.38 15.73
CA ASP A 247 -4.67 5.80 16.66
C ASP A 247 -5.08 5.58 18.11
N GLU A 248 -4.10 5.33 18.96
CA GLU A 248 -4.28 5.33 20.40
C GLU A 248 -4.92 6.63 20.88
N ARG A 249 -6.04 6.51 21.61
CA ARG A 249 -6.82 7.68 22.05
C ARG A 249 -6.15 8.47 23.16
N ASN A 250 -5.33 7.82 23.97
CA ASN A 250 -4.63 8.42 25.10
C ASN A 250 -3.16 7.96 25.07
N PRO A 251 -2.38 8.38 24.08
CA PRO A 251 -0.96 8.08 24.09
C PRO A 251 -0.32 8.76 25.29
N GLY A 252 0.65 8.09 25.94
CA GLY A 252 1.42 8.64 27.04
C GLY A 252 2.09 10.00 26.72
N PRO A 253 2.80 10.61 27.68
CA PRO A 253 3.34 11.99 27.55
C PRO A 253 4.15 12.24 26.28
N ASP A 254 4.84 11.24 25.75
CA ASP A 254 5.67 11.34 24.54
C ASP A 254 4.97 10.69 23.31
N GLY A 255 3.63 10.72 23.25
CA GLY A 255 2.85 10.06 22.20
C GLY A 255 2.93 8.52 22.27
N GLY A 256 3.25 7.96 23.44
CA GLY A 256 3.44 6.53 23.64
C GLY A 256 4.74 5.97 23.05
N ARG A 257 5.58 6.80 22.42
CA ARG A 257 6.83 6.33 21.84
C ARG A 257 7.91 6.18 22.92
N PRO A 258 8.53 5.00 23.07
CA PRO A 258 9.61 4.80 24.02
C PRO A 258 10.84 5.63 23.64
N GLY A 259 11.61 6.08 24.63
CA GLY A 259 12.88 6.76 24.38
C GLY A 259 13.89 5.85 23.67
N PRO A 260 14.83 6.42 22.87
CA PRO A 260 15.80 5.62 22.15
C PRO A 260 16.73 4.84 23.08
N HIS A 261 16.94 3.57 22.78
CA HIS A 261 17.89 2.70 23.50
C HIS A 261 19.14 2.51 22.63
N PRO A 262 20.29 3.10 22.99
CA PRO A 262 21.49 3.04 22.18
C PRO A 262 22.00 1.60 22.00
N THR A 263 22.17 1.17 20.75
CA THR A 263 22.77 -0.12 20.41
C THR A 263 23.48 -0.05 19.05
N GLN A 264 24.46 -0.95 18.84
CA GLN A 264 25.08 -1.23 17.56
C GLN A 264 24.81 -2.68 17.09
N ASP A 265 24.16 -3.47 17.94
CA ASP A 265 23.86 -4.88 17.67
C ASP A 265 22.45 -5.02 17.07
N ALA A 266 22.37 -5.20 15.76
CA ALA A 266 21.10 -5.45 15.08
C ALA A 266 20.39 -6.74 15.52
N ALA A 267 21.12 -7.68 16.14
CA ALA A 267 20.50 -8.88 16.72
C ALA A 267 19.63 -8.57 17.95
N GLU A 268 19.87 -7.44 18.64
CA GLU A 268 18.98 -7.00 19.73
C GLU A 268 17.61 -6.60 19.18
N VAL A 269 17.58 -5.86 18.06
CA VAL A 269 16.32 -5.53 17.38
C VAL A 269 15.56 -6.77 16.94
N HIS A 270 16.28 -7.73 16.31
CA HIS A 270 15.68 -9.02 15.95
C HIS A 270 15.11 -9.76 17.14
N ARG A 271 15.86 -9.85 18.25
CA ARG A 271 15.38 -10.51 19.49
C ARG A 271 14.14 -9.84 20.08
N ALA A 272 14.09 -8.50 20.11
CA ALA A 272 12.92 -7.77 20.58
C ALA A 272 11.68 -8.08 19.73
N ILE A 273 11.83 -8.13 18.41
CA ILE A 273 10.72 -8.48 17.50
C ILE A 273 10.23 -9.91 17.74
N VAL A 274 11.14 -10.89 17.80
CA VAL A 274 10.79 -12.30 17.98
C VAL A 274 10.19 -12.56 19.36
N ASN A 275 10.65 -11.83 20.38
CA ASN A 275 10.11 -11.90 21.75
C ASN A 275 8.77 -11.15 21.92
N ARG A 276 8.24 -10.57 20.85
CA ARG A 276 6.96 -9.83 20.87
C ARG A 276 6.98 -8.62 21.83
N ASP A 277 8.08 -7.88 21.84
CA ASP A 277 8.24 -6.64 22.61
C ASP A 277 8.28 -5.43 21.65
N PRO A 278 7.13 -4.84 21.30
CA PRO A 278 7.05 -3.75 20.36
C PRO A 278 7.72 -2.46 20.85
N GLU A 279 7.70 -2.20 22.16
CA GLU A 279 8.32 -1.01 22.73
C GLU A 279 9.83 -1.10 22.68
N ALA A 280 10.40 -2.23 23.09
CA ALA A 280 11.83 -2.47 22.97
C ALA A 280 12.29 -2.47 21.52
N ALA A 281 11.52 -3.05 20.60
CA ALA A 281 11.86 -3.06 19.18
C ALA A 281 11.96 -1.64 18.60
N VAL A 282 11.01 -0.74 18.92
CA VAL A 282 11.05 0.67 18.51
C VAL A 282 12.23 1.41 19.16
N ALA A 283 12.40 1.28 20.48
CA ALA A 283 13.49 1.95 21.21
C ALA A 283 14.87 1.58 20.66
N LEU A 284 15.07 0.30 20.34
CA LEU A 284 16.33 -0.20 19.78
C LEU A 284 16.56 0.30 18.35
N VAL A 285 15.53 0.36 17.50
CA VAL A 285 15.66 0.93 16.15
C VAL A 285 15.99 2.42 16.22
N ASP A 286 15.32 3.18 17.10
CA ASP A 286 15.56 4.62 17.27
C ASP A 286 16.94 4.92 17.84
N GLY A 287 17.49 4.04 18.67
CA GLY A 287 18.83 4.15 19.24
C GLY A 287 19.94 3.48 18.43
N TYR A 288 19.62 2.87 17.28
CA TYR A 288 20.58 2.10 16.50
C TYR A 288 21.61 2.97 15.81
N THR A 289 22.90 2.68 16.05
CA THR A 289 24.06 3.40 15.48
C THR A 289 24.99 2.51 14.67
N GLY A 290 24.65 1.23 14.48
CA GLY A 290 25.41 0.27 13.70
C GLY A 290 25.18 0.39 12.18
N PRO A 291 25.74 -0.53 11.38
CA PRO A 291 25.58 -0.55 9.94
C PRO A 291 24.12 -0.77 9.53
N ARG A 292 23.56 0.17 8.78
CA ARG A 292 22.15 0.12 8.34
C ARG A 292 21.76 -1.19 7.68
N ALA A 293 22.62 -1.75 6.83
CA ALA A 293 22.36 -3.02 6.16
C ALA A 293 22.16 -4.19 7.13
N GLU A 294 22.71 -4.12 8.34
CA GLU A 294 22.49 -5.14 9.38
C GLU A 294 21.11 -4.99 10.02
N LEU A 295 20.71 -3.76 10.31
CA LEU A 295 19.36 -3.46 10.80
C LEU A 295 18.29 -3.92 9.79
N GLU A 296 18.47 -3.60 8.50
CA GLU A 296 17.56 -4.03 7.44
C GLU A 296 17.47 -5.56 7.34
N ARG A 297 18.62 -6.26 7.38
CA ARG A 297 18.65 -7.74 7.38
C ARG A 297 17.94 -8.32 8.61
N SER A 298 18.11 -7.72 9.77
CA SER A 298 17.43 -8.15 11.00
C SER A 298 15.91 -8.02 10.90
N LEU A 299 15.41 -6.93 10.32
CA LEU A 299 13.97 -6.73 10.10
C LEU A 299 13.41 -7.78 9.12
N ILE A 300 14.06 -7.97 7.97
CA ILE A 300 13.63 -8.95 6.95
C ILE A 300 13.68 -10.37 7.51
N ARG A 301 14.72 -10.70 8.27
CA ARG A 301 14.84 -12.01 8.92
C ARG A 301 13.69 -12.24 9.92
N ALA A 302 13.38 -11.26 10.77
CA ALA A 302 12.27 -11.35 11.71
C ALA A 302 10.92 -11.54 10.97
N ALA A 303 10.72 -10.87 9.83
CA ALA A 303 9.53 -11.07 9.01
C ALA A 303 9.46 -12.48 8.39
N ALA A 304 10.59 -13.06 8.01
CA ALA A 304 10.65 -14.42 7.47
C ALA A 304 10.47 -15.51 8.55
N GLU A 305 10.73 -15.18 9.80
CA GLU A 305 10.55 -16.05 10.97
C GLU A 305 9.17 -15.84 11.65
N ASP A 306 8.28 -15.02 11.08
CA ASP A 306 6.94 -14.81 11.63
C ASP A 306 6.10 -16.09 11.56
N HIS A 307 5.41 -16.39 12.67
CA HIS A 307 4.63 -17.61 12.85
C HIS A 307 3.13 -17.42 12.63
N SER A 308 2.71 -16.32 12.00
CA SER A 308 1.31 -16.11 11.65
C SER A 308 0.81 -17.24 10.74
N THR A 309 -0.36 -17.80 11.04
CA THR A 309 -0.92 -18.93 10.30
C THR A 309 -1.81 -18.51 9.14
N ALA A 310 -2.38 -17.31 9.22
CA ALA A 310 -3.22 -16.76 8.17
C ALA A 310 -2.38 -16.28 6.97
N PRO A 311 -2.56 -16.83 5.76
CA PRO A 311 -1.75 -16.44 4.58
C PRO A 311 -1.78 -14.94 4.30
N ILE A 312 -2.92 -14.27 4.57
CA ILE A 312 -3.05 -12.83 4.40
C ILE A 312 -2.13 -12.07 5.38
N MET A 313 -2.00 -12.54 6.63
CA MET A 313 -1.13 -11.90 7.61
C MET A 313 0.34 -12.09 7.24
N VAL A 314 0.73 -13.32 6.86
CA VAL A 314 2.10 -13.62 6.39
C VAL A 314 2.49 -12.70 5.23
N ALA A 315 1.61 -12.55 4.23
CA ALA A 315 1.86 -11.65 3.11
C ALA A 315 2.04 -10.19 3.57
N HIS A 316 1.26 -9.73 4.56
CA HIS A 316 1.38 -8.36 5.09
C HIS A 316 2.64 -8.15 5.91
N VAL A 317 3.06 -9.14 6.70
CA VAL A 317 4.32 -9.11 7.43
C VAL A 317 5.49 -8.91 6.48
N VAL A 318 5.60 -9.75 5.46
CA VAL A 318 6.69 -9.69 4.49
C VAL A 318 6.67 -8.39 3.68
N LYS A 319 5.51 -8.02 3.11
CA LYS A 319 5.42 -6.80 2.29
C LYS A 319 5.68 -5.52 3.08
N THR A 320 5.24 -5.46 4.35
CA THR A 320 5.45 -4.27 5.19
C THR A 320 6.90 -4.12 5.59
N ALA A 321 7.58 -5.21 5.96
CA ALA A 321 9.00 -5.18 6.25
C ALA A 321 9.83 -4.74 5.03
N GLN A 322 9.50 -5.27 3.85
CA GLN A 322 10.18 -4.89 2.61
C GLN A 322 9.93 -3.42 2.25
N ALA A 323 8.68 -2.96 2.30
CA ALA A 323 8.33 -1.58 2.04
C ALA A 323 9.04 -0.62 3.02
N ALA A 324 9.13 -0.97 4.30
CA ALA A 324 9.84 -0.17 5.28
C ALA A 324 11.34 -0.02 4.98
N VAL A 325 11.98 -1.10 4.54
CA VAL A 325 13.39 -1.07 4.12
C VAL A 325 13.56 -0.19 2.87
N GLU A 326 12.71 -0.35 1.87
CA GLU A 326 12.76 0.43 0.63
C GLU A 326 12.51 1.93 0.90
N GLU A 327 11.50 2.28 1.69
CA GLU A 327 11.21 3.66 2.08
C GLU A 327 12.35 4.28 2.90
N SER A 328 12.87 3.53 3.86
CA SER A 328 14.01 3.96 4.65
C SER A 328 15.25 4.24 3.80
N ARG A 329 15.52 3.44 2.76
CA ARG A 329 16.58 3.66 1.79
C ARG A 329 16.33 4.89 0.92
N ALA A 330 15.09 5.06 0.45
CA ALA A 330 14.68 6.21 -0.35
C ALA A 330 14.85 7.54 0.38
N LEU A 331 14.56 7.56 1.70
CA LEU A 331 14.79 8.72 2.57
C LEU A 331 16.28 9.04 2.81
N GLY A 332 17.19 8.15 2.40
CA GLY A 332 18.63 8.33 2.47
C GLY A 332 19.14 8.44 3.91
N GLY A 333 20.10 9.27 4.19
CA GLY A 333 20.59 9.53 5.56
C GLY A 333 19.92 10.73 6.22
N SER A 334 18.76 11.17 5.73
CA SER A 334 18.04 12.31 6.31
C SER A 334 17.51 11.99 7.71
N PRO A 335 17.33 13.01 8.57
CA PRO A 335 16.64 12.82 9.85
C PRO A 335 15.28 12.13 9.62
N GLY A 336 14.95 11.13 10.42
CA GLY A 336 13.72 10.35 10.28
C GLY A 336 13.78 9.20 9.25
N SER A 337 14.92 8.94 8.62
CA SER A 337 15.06 7.82 7.67
C SER A 337 14.88 6.44 8.31
N ALA A 338 14.98 6.32 9.63
CA ALA A 338 14.72 5.10 10.38
C ALA A 338 13.23 4.93 10.76
N GLU A 339 12.40 5.97 10.65
CA GLU A 339 10.97 5.92 11.03
C GLU A 339 10.21 4.77 10.38
N PRO A 340 10.35 4.47 9.07
CA PRO A 340 9.68 3.33 8.46
C PRO A 340 10.11 1.98 9.07
N ILE A 341 11.39 1.82 9.40
CA ILE A 341 11.90 0.59 10.02
C ILE A 341 11.37 0.45 11.46
N ALA A 342 11.37 1.53 12.25
CA ALA A 342 10.81 1.51 13.60
C ALA A 342 9.32 1.16 13.60
N ALA A 343 8.54 1.74 12.69
CA ALA A 343 7.13 1.45 12.53
C ALA A 343 6.88 -0.01 12.14
N ALA A 344 7.65 -0.54 11.20
CA ALA A 344 7.56 -1.95 10.81
C ALA A 344 8.02 -2.89 11.94
N ALA A 345 9.07 -2.55 12.69
CA ALA A 345 9.52 -3.32 13.84
C ALA A 345 8.43 -3.41 14.92
N ARG A 346 7.72 -2.29 15.20
CA ARG A 346 6.55 -2.27 16.08
C ARG A 346 5.47 -3.23 15.58
N PHE A 347 5.11 -3.15 14.30
CA PHE A 347 4.12 -4.05 13.70
C PHE A 347 4.54 -5.52 13.80
N LEU A 348 5.79 -5.85 13.47
CA LEU A 348 6.28 -7.23 13.53
C LEU A 348 6.27 -7.78 14.95
N ALA A 349 6.66 -6.97 15.92
CA ALA A 349 6.69 -7.34 17.34
C ALA A 349 5.30 -7.41 17.99
N SER A 350 4.32 -6.68 17.46
CA SER A 350 2.99 -6.63 18.03
C SER A 350 2.23 -7.95 17.90
N PRO A 351 1.34 -8.28 18.84
CA PRO A 351 0.39 -9.35 18.64
C PRO A 351 -0.50 -9.04 17.43
N LYS A 352 -0.91 -10.09 16.73
CA LYS A 352 -1.77 -10.00 15.54
C LYS A 352 -2.91 -10.98 15.71
N ARG A 353 -4.14 -10.52 15.47
CA ARG A 353 -5.32 -11.37 15.56
C ARG A 353 -5.33 -12.42 14.46
N GLU A 354 -5.40 -13.68 14.85
CA GLU A 354 -5.63 -14.81 13.95
C GLU A 354 -7.14 -14.94 13.62
N ARG A 355 -7.67 -13.97 12.88
CA ARG A 355 -9.12 -13.83 12.56
C ARG A 355 -9.75 -15.11 12.02
N PHE A 356 -8.97 -15.98 11.39
CA PHE A 356 -9.47 -17.19 10.74
C PHE A 356 -9.33 -18.46 11.57
N VAL A 357 -8.61 -18.44 12.71
CA VAL A 357 -8.40 -19.65 13.51
C VAL A 357 -9.74 -20.19 14.03
N PHE A 358 -10.56 -19.34 14.61
CA PHE A 358 -11.88 -19.74 15.13
C PHE A 358 -12.77 -20.27 14.00
N GLN A 359 -12.87 -19.53 12.90
CA GLN A 359 -13.68 -19.91 11.74
C GLN A 359 -13.20 -21.23 11.12
N SER A 360 -11.88 -21.37 10.89
CA SER A 360 -11.29 -22.60 10.35
C SER A 360 -11.47 -23.78 11.30
N THR A 361 -11.36 -23.56 12.60
CA THR A 361 -11.60 -24.58 13.63
C THR A 361 -13.06 -25.01 13.63
N LEU A 362 -13.99 -24.06 13.57
CA LEU A 362 -15.42 -24.35 13.50
C LEU A 362 -15.78 -25.11 12.22
N GLU A 363 -15.22 -24.72 11.08
CA GLU A 363 -15.39 -25.42 9.80
C GLU A 363 -14.83 -26.84 9.86
N ALA A 364 -13.68 -27.05 10.45
CA ALA A 364 -13.09 -28.38 10.64
C ALA A 364 -13.99 -29.26 11.54
N ILE A 365 -14.47 -28.72 12.68
CA ILE A 365 -15.35 -29.45 13.59
C ILE A 365 -16.68 -29.81 12.91
N THR A 366 -17.31 -28.88 12.18
CA THR A 366 -18.57 -29.14 11.49
C THR A 366 -18.39 -30.17 10.39
N THR A 367 -17.29 -30.11 9.66
CA THR A 367 -16.95 -31.10 8.63
C THR A 367 -16.73 -32.49 9.22
N LEU A 368 -15.94 -32.59 10.31
CA LEU A 368 -15.66 -33.86 10.99
C LEU A 368 -16.90 -34.49 11.65
N ARG A 369 -17.83 -33.68 12.11
CA ARG A 369 -19.08 -34.13 12.75
C ARG A 369 -20.19 -34.40 11.75
N GLY A 370 -19.99 -34.14 10.45
CA GLY A 370 -21.02 -34.29 9.42
C GLY A 370 -22.21 -33.34 9.61
N VAL A 371 -22.05 -32.26 10.37
CA VAL A 371 -23.08 -31.24 10.57
C VAL A 371 -23.12 -30.35 9.31
N PRO A 372 -24.31 -30.09 8.72
CA PRO A 372 -24.40 -29.15 7.61
C PRO A 372 -23.82 -27.77 8.03
N LYS A 373 -23.04 -27.15 7.14
CA LYS A 373 -22.58 -25.79 7.33
C LYS A 373 -23.78 -24.89 7.64
N PRO A 374 -23.80 -24.12 8.75
CA PRO A 374 -24.81 -23.09 8.90
C PRO A 374 -24.73 -22.19 7.67
N GLU A 375 -25.89 -21.90 7.06
CA GLU A 375 -25.92 -20.88 6.00
C GLU A 375 -25.27 -19.63 6.59
N SER A 376 -24.15 -19.23 6.04
CA SER A 376 -23.52 -18.00 6.45
C SER A 376 -24.52 -16.89 6.12
N ASP A 377 -25.12 -16.31 7.14
CA ASP A 377 -25.78 -15.04 7.00
C ASP A 377 -24.78 -14.14 6.29
N LYS A 378 -25.13 -13.77 5.07
CA LYS A 378 -24.36 -12.83 4.28
C LYS A 378 -24.42 -11.53 5.04
N VAL A 379 -23.46 -11.31 5.93
CA VAL A 379 -23.17 -9.98 6.44
C VAL A 379 -22.71 -9.20 5.22
N ARG A 380 -23.66 -8.52 4.60
CA ARG A 380 -23.36 -7.49 3.61
C ARG A 380 -22.63 -6.41 4.38
N PRO A 381 -21.42 -6.01 3.95
CA PRO A 381 -20.82 -4.80 4.50
C PRO A 381 -21.81 -3.65 4.25
N ALA A 382 -22.19 -3.00 5.34
CA ALA A 382 -23.03 -1.81 5.33
C ALA A 382 -22.30 -0.62 4.70
#